data_8f497aff01c6a85cc5dd5d693375bc10
#
_entry.id   8f497aff01c6a85cc5dd5d693375bc10
#
_cell.length_a   1.000
_cell.length_b   1.000
_cell.length_c   1.000
_cell.angle_alpha   90.00
_cell.angle_beta   90.00
_cell.angle_gamma   90.00
#
_symmetry.space_group_name_H-M   'P 1'
#
loop_
_entity.id
_entity.type
_entity.pdbx_description
1 polymer ?
#
loop_
_entity_poly.entity_id
_entity_poly.type
_entity_poly.pdbx_seq_one_letter_code
_entity_poly.pdbx_strand_id
1 'polypeptide(L)' 'MATYKFKCKDIGMDCNFHASAKSVDQLMPQIVEHAKTAHNINEITPDLKKKVDGAIKKSMF' A
#
# COMPACT_ATOMS: atom_id res chain seq x y z
N MET A 1 -9.54 -7.49 16.52
CA MET A 1 -9.08 -7.91 15.19
C MET A 1 -8.11 -6.87 14.65
N ALA A 2 -7.08 -7.32 13.94
CA ALA A 2 -6.09 -6.40 13.36
C ALA A 2 -6.58 -5.91 11.99
N THR A 3 -6.34 -4.64 11.72
CA THR A 3 -6.59 -4.04 10.41
C THR A 3 -5.29 -3.43 9.92
N TYR A 4 -4.93 -3.70 8.69
CA TYR A 4 -3.74 -3.13 8.07
C TYR A 4 -4.15 -1.97 7.18
N LYS A 5 -3.46 -0.86 7.30
CA LYS A 5 -3.75 0.36 6.56
C LYS A 5 -2.51 0.83 5.80
N PHE A 6 -2.74 1.34 4.61
CA PHE A 6 -1.68 1.87 3.77
C PHE A 6 -2.10 3.23 3.21
N LYS A 7 -1.17 4.17 3.21
CA LYS A 7 -1.36 5.47 2.56
C LYS A 7 -0.27 5.68 1.53
N CYS A 8 -0.66 5.98 0.31
CA CYS A 8 0.29 6.25 -0.76
C CYS A 8 1.22 7.41 -0.44
N LYS A 9 0.73 8.39 0.29
CA LYS A 9 1.50 9.53 0.72
C LYS A 9 2.71 9.15 1.58
N ASP A 10 2.60 8.06 2.32
CA ASP A 10 3.65 7.62 3.24
C ASP A 10 4.89 7.10 2.51
N ILE A 11 4.78 6.77 1.23
CA ILE A 11 5.92 6.33 0.42
C ILE A 11 6.48 7.44 -0.48
N GLY A 12 6.13 8.68 -0.17
CA GLY A 12 6.66 9.83 -0.90
C GLY A 12 5.89 10.21 -2.16
N MET A 13 4.73 9.60 -2.38
CA MET A 13 3.88 9.94 -3.51
C MET A 13 2.93 11.08 -3.15
N ASP A 14 2.73 12.01 -4.08
CA ASP A 14 1.76 13.08 -3.90
C ASP A 14 0.37 12.57 -4.27
N CYS A 15 -0.24 11.83 -3.33
CA CYS A 15 -1.48 11.10 -3.61
C CYS A 15 -2.28 10.97 -2.32
N ASN A 16 -3.60 11.07 -2.43
CA ASN A 16 -4.50 10.95 -1.29
C ASN A 16 -5.09 9.54 -1.13
N PHE A 17 -4.59 8.59 -1.91
CA PHE A 17 -5.07 7.22 -1.84
C PHE A 17 -4.77 6.59 -0.49
N HIS A 18 -5.75 5.87 0.03
CA HIS A 18 -5.55 5.02 1.20
C HIS A 18 -6.34 3.73 1.02
N ALA A 19 -5.84 2.66 1.62
CA ALA A 19 -6.49 1.37 1.57
C ALA A 19 -6.41 0.72 2.93
N SER A 20 -7.31 -0.21 3.19
CA SER A 20 -7.28 -1.00 4.40
C SER A 20 -7.78 -2.41 4.12
N ALA A 21 -7.28 -3.37 4.89
CA ALA A 21 -7.67 -4.76 4.75
C ALA A 21 -7.36 -5.51 6.04
N LYS A 22 -7.88 -6.71 6.16
CA LYS A 22 -7.69 -7.53 7.35
C LYS A 22 -6.32 -8.19 7.39
N SER A 23 -5.62 -8.24 6.27
CA SER A 23 -4.29 -8.82 6.19
C SER A 23 -3.48 -8.11 5.11
N VAL A 24 -2.16 -8.25 5.21
CA VAL A 24 -1.25 -7.70 4.20
C VAL A 24 -1.51 -8.35 2.84
N ASP A 25 -1.78 -9.65 2.83
CA ASP A 25 -2.07 -10.37 1.59
C ASP A 25 -3.30 -9.83 0.86
N GLN A 26 -4.29 -9.33 1.60
CA GLN A 26 -5.47 -8.71 1.02
C GLN A 26 -5.22 -7.25 0.66
N LEU A 27 -4.29 -6.61 1.34
CA LEU A 27 -3.98 -5.20 1.11
C LEU A 27 -3.11 -5.01 -0.14
N MET A 28 -2.15 -5.90 -0.37
CA MET A 28 -1.20 -5.78 -1.47
C MET A 28 -1.86 -5.67 -2.85
N PRO A 29 -2.87 -6.48 -3.21
CA PRO A 29 -3.52 -6.34 -4.52
C PRO A 29 -4.11 -4.94 -4.74
N GLN A 30 -4.67 -4.34 -3.71
CA GLN A 30 -5.23 -2.99 -3.81
C GLN A 30 -4.13 -1.97 -4.09
N ILE A 31 -2.99 -2.11 -3.42
CA ILE A 31 -1.85 -1.22 -3.59
C ILE A 31 -1.27 -1.35 -5.00
N VAL A 32 -1.11 -2.59 -5.48
CA VAL A 32 -0.56 -2.86 -6.81
C VAL A 32 -1.47 -2.28 -7.88
N GLU A 33 -2.78 -2.48 -7.76
CA GLU A 33 -3.72 -1.95 -8.72
C GLU A 33 -3.69 -0.43 -8.76
N HIS A 34 -3.62 0.20 -7.59
CA HIS A 34 -3.50 1.65 -7.51
C HIS A 34 -2.22 2.14 -8.19
N ALA A 35 -1.10 1.47 -7.94
CA ALA A 35 0.17 1.85 -8.54
C ALA A 35 0.11 1.76 -10.07
N LYS A 36 -0.55 0.74 -10.60
CA LYS A 36 -0.69 0.58 -12.05
C LYS A 36 -1.54 1.70 -12.66
N THR A 37 -2.66 2.02 -12.03
CA THR A 37 -3.64 2.96 -12.63
C THR A 37 -3.29 4.41 -12.36
N ALA A 38 -2.87 4.73 -11.14
CA ALA A 38 -2.64 6.12 -10.74
C ALA A 38 -1.21 6.59 -10.98
N HIS A 39 -0.24 5.69 -10.86
CA HIS A 39 1.18 6.04 -10.96
C HIS A 39 1.88 5.38 -12.13
N ASN A 40 1.13 4.67 -12.97
CA ASN A 40 1.65 4.03 -14.18
C ASN A 40 2.84 3.11 -13.91
N ILE A 41 2.83 2.44 -12.75
CA ILE A 41 3.87 1.49 -12.37
C ILE A 41 3.45 0.11 -12.84
N ASN A 42 4.18 -0.44 -13.81
CA ASN A 42 3.84 -1.74 -14.38
C ASN A 42 4.32 -2.91 -13.53
N GLU A 43 5.33 -2.68 -12.70
CA GLU A 43 5.94 -3.73 -11.91
C GLU A 43 6.37 -3.20 -10.56
N ILE A 44 6.14 -3.99 -9.50
CA ILE A 44 6.56 -3.63 -8.15
C ILE A 44 7.99 -4.14 -7.95
N THR A 45 8.94 -3.22 -7.92
CA THR A 45 10.34 -3.57 -7.66
C THR A 45 10.54 -3.92 -6.18
N PRO A 46 11.61 -4.66 -5.85
CA PRO A 46 11.91 -4.95 -4.44
C PRO A 46 12.05 -3.71 -3.58
N ASP A 47 12.62 -2.64 -4.10
CA ASP A 47 12.77 -1.38 -3.37
C ASP A 47 11.40 -0.76 -3.06
N LEU A 48 10.51 -0.75 -4.04
CA LEU A 48 9.17 -0.22 -3.85
C LEU A 48 8.39 -1.07 -2.86
N LYS A 49 8.55 -2.38 -2.93
CA LYS A 49 7.89 -3.29 -1.99
C LYS A 49 8.33 -3.02 -0.56
N LYS A 50 9.61 -2.76 -0.34
CA LYS A 50 10.12 -2.42 0.99
C LYS A 50 9.50 -1.12 1.51
N LYS A 51 9.37 -0.12 0.64
CA LYS A 51 8.72 1.14 1.01
C LYS A 51 7.26 0.91 1.38
N VAL A 52 6.56 0.12 0.59
CA VAL A 52 5.15 -0.20 0.84
C VAL A 52 5.01 -0.95 2.16
N ASP A 53 5.80 -1.98 2.38
CA ASP A 53 5.76 -2.74 3.62
C ASP A 53 6.03 -1.86 4.83
N GLY A 54 6.98 -0.95 4.71
CA GLY A 54 7.31 -0.02 5.79
C GLY A 54 6.21 1.00 6.06
N ALA A 55 5.39 1.29 5.06
CA ALA A 55 4.30 2.24 5.18
C ALA A 55 3.01 1.61 5.69
N ILE A 56 2.88 0.28 5.62
CA ILE A 56 1.70 -0.42 6.11
C ILE A 56 1.68 -0.36 7.63
N LYS A 57 0.56 0.11 8.17
CA LYS A 57 0.38 0.23 9.61
C LYS A 57 -0.67 -0.76 10.09
N LYS A 58 -0.38 -1.41 11.20
CA LYS A 58 -1.29 -2.34 11.85
C LYS A 58 -2.09 -1.62 12.92
N SER A 59 -3.41 -1.74 12.84
CA SER A 59 -4.32 -1.21 13.84
C SER A 59 -5.02 -2.37 14.54
N MET A 60 -5.16 -2.28 15.84
CA MET A 60 -5.73 -3.35 16.67
C MET A 60 -7.20 -3.08 17.02
N PHE A 61 -7.96 -2.61 16.08
CA PHE A 61 -9.40 -2.35 16.29
C PHE A 61 -10.29 -3.34 15.59
#